data_93e16e6704596d68fdcbcad6799297cd
#
_entry.id   93e16e6704596d68fdcbcad6799297cd
#
_cell.length_a   1.000
_cell.length_b   1.000
_cell.length_c   1.000
_cell.angle_alpha   90.00
_cell.angle_beta   90.00
_cell.angle_gamma   90.00
#
_symmetry.space_group_name_H-M   'P 1'
#
loop_
_entity.id
_entity.type
_entity.pdbx_description
1 polymer ?
#
loop_
_entity_poly.entity_id
_entity_poly.type
_entity_poly.pdbx_seq_one_letter_code
_entity_poly.pdbx_strand_id
1 'polypeptide(L)'
;MSKREAIIRYRLILSQLRKNPATFEEISDFLERESVVQGYDFNISKRTFDRDCADIASIFGIEVRYDFSIRKYRMEMHEAPDIRERFL
;
A
#
# COMPACT_ATOMS: atom_id res chain seq x y z
N MET A 1 9.22 14.58 -5.25
CA MET A 1 8.06 13.73 -5.56
C MET A 1 6.78 14.51 -5.37
N SER A 2 5.87 14.45 -6.32
CA SER A 2 4.61 15.18 -6.23
C SER A 2 3.60 14.43 -5.37
N LYS A 3 2.62 15.16 -4.84
CA LYS A 3 1.54 14.54 -4.07
C LYS A 3 0.75 13.56 -4.94
N ARG A 4 0.57 13.89 -6.22
CA ARG A 4 -0.13 13.01 -7.15
C ARG A 4 0.58 11.67 -7.30
N GLU A 5 1.89 11.69 -7.48
CA GLU A 5 2.68 10.46 -7.59
C GLU A 5 2.58 9.63 -6.31
N ALA A 6 2.65 10.27 -5.16
CA ALA A 6 2.55 9.57 -3.90
C ALA A 6 1.19 8.88 -3.74
N ILE A 7 0.11 9.57 -4.05
CA ILE A 7 -1.24 8.99 -3.92
C ILE A 7 -1.45 7.85 -4.90
N ILE A 8 -0.99 7.98 -6.13
CA ILE A 8 -1.07 6.90 -7.12
C ILE A 8 -0.28 5.69 -6.61
N ARG A 9 0.91 5.93 -6.06
CA ARG A 9 1.73 4.86 -5.51
C ARG A 9 1.02 4.14 -4.36
N TYR A 10 0.38 4.87 -3.45
CA TYR A 10 -0.38 4.25 -2.36
C TYR A 10 -1.46 3.34 -2.90
N ARG A 11 -2.19 3.80 -3.90
CA ARG A 11 -3.25 3.00 -4.50
C ARG A 11 -2.70 1.76 -5.20
N LEU A 12 -1.54 1.85 -5.82
CA LEU A 12 -0.89 0.71 -6.46
C LEU A 12 -0.46 -0.34 -5.42
N ILE A 13 0.13 0.12 -4.32
CA ILE A 13 0.53 -0.78 -3.24
C ILE A 13 -0.70 -1.52 -2.70
N LEU A 14 -1.78 -0.80 -2.44
CA LEU A 14 -3.00 -1.41 -1.93
C LEU A 14 -3.63 -2.36 -2.95
N SER A 15 -3.59 -2.00 -4.22
CA SER A 15 -4.12 -2.85 -5.29
C SER A 15 -3.41 -4.19 -5.33
N GLN A 16 -2.10 -4.19 -5.19
CA GLN A 16 -1.33 -5.42 -5.18
C GLN A 16 -1.61 -6.26 -3.94
N LEU A 17 -1.62 -5.63 -2.78
CA LEU A 17 -1.84 -6.35 -1.51
C LEU A 17 -3.27 -6.85 -1.37
N ARG A 18 -4.21 -6.23 -2.06
CA ARG A 18 -5.59 -6.73 -2.10
C ARG A 18 -5.68 -8.08 -2.79
N LYS A 19 -4.85 -8.29 -3.81
CA LYS A 19 -4.84 -9.55 -4.55
C LYS A 19 -4.16 -10.65 -3.76
N ASN A 20 -2.97 -10.37 -3.25
CA ASN A 20 -2.16 -11.34 -2.52
C ASN A 20 -1.17 -10.63 -1.61
N PRO A 21 -0.81 -11.23 -0.48
CA PRO A 21 0.34 -10.75 0.29
C PRO A 21 1.58 -10.75 -0.59
N ALA A 22 2.51 -9.86 -0.31
CA ALA A 22 3.71 -9.68 -1.14
C ALA A 22 4.90 -9.26 -0.31
N THR A 23 6.08 -9.65 -0.78
CA THR A 23 7.34 -9.17 -0.20
C THR A 23 7.59 -7.74 -0.66
N PHE A 24 8.50 -7.04 0.01
CA PHE A 24 8.89 -5.71 -0.44
C PHE A 24 9.45 -5.76 -1.86
N GLU A 25 10.25 -6.78 -2.18
CA GLU A 25 10.82 -6.94 -3.51
C GLU A 25 9.74 -7.09 -4.57
N GLU A 26 8.71 -7.85 -4.28
CA GLU A 26 7.59 -8.03 -5.19
C GLU A 26 6.82 -6.72 -5.39
N ILE A 27 6.62 -5.97 -4.32
CA ILE A 27 5.97 -4.67 -4.39
C ILE A 27 6.83 -3.69 -5.19
N SER A 28 8.13 -3.68 -4.93
CA SER A 28 9.08 -2.82 -5.63
C SER A 28 9.09 -3.12 -7.14
N ASP A 29 9.11 -4.40 -7.50
CA ASP A 29 9.08 -4.82 -8.92
C ASP A 29 7.78 -4.39 -9.59
N PHE A 30 6.67 -4.51 -8.89
CA PHE A 30 5.37 -4.07 -9.41
C PHE A 30 5.36 -2.56 -9.64
N LEU A 31 5.86 -1.78 -8.68
CA LEU A 31 5.94 -0.34 -8.82
C LEU A 31 6.86 0.07 -9.98
N GLU A 32 7.95 -0.65 -10.19
CA GLU A 32 8.85 -0.39 -11.29
C GLU A 32 8.15 -0.60 -12.64
N ARG A 33 7.40 -1.69 -12.77
CA ARG A 33 6.64 -1.96 -14.00
C ARG A 33 5.59 -0.89 -14.24
N GLU A 34 4.90 -0.47 -13.19
CA GLU A 34 3.88 0.56 -13.31
C GLU A 34 4.49 1.92 -13.63
N SER A 35 5.71 2.18 -13.18
CA SER A 35 6.42 3.41 -13.52
C SER A 35 6.62 3.53 -15.03
N VAL A 36 6.98 2.42 -15.67
CA VAL A 36 7.17 2.38 -17.12
C VAL A 36 5.83 2.61 -17.84
N VAL A 37 4.78 1.94 -17.37
CA VAL A 37 3.46 1.99 -18.02
C VAL A 37 2.85 3.38 -17.91
N GLN A 38 2.93 4.01 -16.73
CA GLN A 38 2.23 5.26 -16.46
C GLN A 38 3.07 6.52 -16.65
N GLY A 39 4.37 6.37 -16.86
CA GLY A 39 5.25 7.52 -17.07
C GLY A 39 5.56 8.30 -15.81
N TYR A 40 5.37 7.72 -14.64
CA TYR A 40 5.76 8.30 -13.36
C TYR A 40 6.90 7.50 -12.77
N ASP A 41 7.57 8.08 -11.78
CA ASP A 41 8.60 7.38 -11.03
C ASP A 41 8.03 6.92 -9.69
N PHE A 42 7.69 5.64 -9.60
CA PHE A 42 7.16 5.04 -8.38
C PHE A 42 8.21 4.24 -7.62
N ASN A 43 9.46 4.29 -8.06
CA ASN A 43 10.54 3.55 -7.39
C ASN A 43 10.79 4.12 -6.01
N ILE A 44 10.85 3.23 -5.01
CA ILE A 44 11.00 3.66 -3.62
C ILE A 44 11.99 2.75 -2.91
N SER A 45 12.65 3.33 -1.89
CA SER A 45 13.46 2.56 -0.96
C SER A 45 12.58 1.91 0.10
N LYS A 46 13.14 0.98 0.85
CA LYS A 46 12.44 0.36 1.97
C LYS A 46 11.98 1.41 2.99
N ARG A 47 12.82 2.41 3.22
CA ARG A 47 12.50 3.51 4.14
C ARG A 47 11.29 4.30 3.68
N THR A 48 11.26 4.62 2.39
CA THR A 48 10.11 5.33 1.82
C THR A 48 8.86 4.46 1.87
N PHE A 49 9.01 3.18 1.61
CA PHE A 49 7.90 2.24 1.71
C PHE A 49 7.32 2.22 3.13
N ASP A 50 8.17 2.18 4.15
CA ASP A 50 7.68 2.19 5.53
C ASP A 50 6.91 3.48 5.84
N ARG A 51 7.37 4.61 5.31
CA ARG A 51 6.65 5.87 5.47
C ARG A 51 5.34 5.86 4.69
N ASP A 52 5.34 5.29 3.50
CA ASP A 52 4.11 5.14 2.71
C ASP A 52 3.08 4.31 3.47
N CYS A 53 3.51 3.25 4.15
CA CYS A 53 2.59 2.44 4.95
C CYS A 53 1.94 3.25 6.06
N ALA A 54 2.72 4.11 6.71
CA ALA A 54 2.18 5.00 7.75
C ALA A 54 1.19 6.01 7.15
N ASP A 55 1.51 6.57 5.99
CA ASP A 55 0.61 7.51 5.30
C ASP A 55 -0.68 6.83 4.85
N ILE A 56 -0.57 5.61 4.34
CA ILE A 56 -1.75 4.83 3.94
C ILE A 56 -2.66 4.59 5.14
N ALA A 57 -2.09 4.24 6.28
CA ALA A 57 -2.88 4.04 7.48
C ALA A 57 -3.60 5.32 7.90
N SER A 58 -2.90 6.45 7.81
CA SER A 58 -3.46 7.75 8.18
C SER A 58 -4.54 8.22 7.23
N ILE A 59 -4.33 8.04 5.93
CA ILE A 59 -5.24 8.57 4.90
C ILE A 59 -6.42 7.65 4.67
N PHE A 60 -6.19 6.35 4.58
CA PHE A 60 -7.21 5.38 4.16
C PHE A 60 -7.73 4.51 5.30
N GLY A 61 -7.11 4.58 6.48
CA GLY A 61 -7.50 3.69 7.58
C GLY A 61 -7.18 2.23 7.31
N ILE A 62 -6.22 1.97 6.44
CA ILE A 62 -5.82 0.62 6.06
C ILE A 62 -4.41 0.38 6.59
N GLU A 63 -4.23 -0.72 7.32
CA GLU A 63 -2.94 -1.06 7.87
C GLU A 63 -2.21 -2.04 6.97
N VAL A 64 -0.98 -1.70 6.58
CA VAL A 64 -0.09 -2.58 5.84
C VAL A 64 0.89 -3.16 6.85
N ARG A 65 0.80 -4.45 7.10
CA ARG A 65 1.59 -5.12 8.15
C ARG A 65 2.43 -6.23 7.57
N TYR A 66 3.61 -6.41 8.16
CA TYR A 66 4.46 -7.53 7.83
C TYR A 66 4.02 -8.74 8.65
N ASP A 67 3.68 -9.82 7.97
CA ASP A 67 3.26 -11.07 8.61
C ASP A 67 4.46 -12.02 8.64
N PHE A 68 5.01 -12.23 9.83
CA PHE A 68 6.20 -13.05 9.99
C PHE A 68 5.96 -14.53 9.69
N SER A 69 4.72 -14.98 9.79
CA SER A 69 4.39 -16.38 9.52
C SER A 69 4.53 -16.73 8.04
N ILE A 70 4.23 -15.77 7.17
CA ILE A 70 4.35 -15.96 5.72
C ILE A 70 5.49 -15.15 5.11
N ARG A 71 6.14 -14.32 5.94
CA ARG A 71 7.25 -13.46 5.52
C ARG A 71 6.90 -12.53 4.36
N LYS A 72 5.71 -11.95 4.43
CA LYS A 72 5.18 -11.04 3.43
C LYS A 72 4.36 -9.95 4.10
N TYR A 73 4.23 -8.83 3.40
CA TYR A 73 3.31 -7.78 3.82
C TYR A 73 1.91 -8.15 3.42
N ARG A 74 0.96 -7.79 4.24
CA ARG A 74 -0.46 -7.96 3.93
C ARG A 74 -1.25 -6.75 4.40
N MET A 75 -2.42 -6.60 3.86
CA MET A 75 -3.30 -5.49 4.14
C MET A 75 -4.37 -5.91 5.13
N GLU A 76 -4.58 -5.11 6.16
CA GLU A 76 -5.68 -5.27 7.09
C GLU A 76 -6.55 -4.04 7.04
N MET A 77 -7.83 -4.24 6.76
CA MET A 77 -8.79 -3.17 6.85
C MET A 77 -9.32 -3.14 8.27
N HIS A 78 -9.15 -2.00 8.92
CA HIS A 78 -9.79 -1.78 10.21
C HIS A 78 -11.25 -1.45 9.92
N GLU A 79 -12.07 -2.48 9.87
CA GLU A 79 -13.50 -2.24 9.83
C GLU A 79 -13.89 -1.63 11.15
N ALA A 80 -14.48 -0.46 11.08
CA ALA A 80 -15.13 0.14 12.24
C ALA A 80 -16.59 -0.31 12.20
N PRO A 81 -16.94 -1.38 12.87
CA PRO A 81 -18.32 -1.88 12.86
C PRO A 81 -19.31 -0.81 13.26
N ASP A 82 -18.90 0.05 14.17
CA ASP A 82 -19.73 1.17 14.64
C ASP A 82 -20.08 2.13 13.54
N ILE A 83 -19.15 2.41 12.64
CA ILE A 83 -19.42 3.31 11.51
C ILE A 83 -20.42 2.68 10.57
N ARG A 84 -20.27 1.39 10.33
CA ARG A 84 -21.18 0.65 9.48
C ARG A 84 -22.59 0.63 10.06
N GLU A 85 -22.68 0.39 11.34
CA GLU A 85 -23.96 0.38 12.05
C GLU A 85 -24.62 1.73 12.03
N ARG A 86 -23.85 2.81 12.09
CA ARG A 86 -24.40 4.16 12.07
C ARG A 86 -25.04 4.53 10.75
N PHE A 87 -24.62 3.92 9.68
CA PHE A 87 -25.11 4.22 8.34
C PHE A 87 -26.15 3.22 7.84
N LEU A 88 -26.44 2.23 8.63
CA LEU A 88 -27.53 1.31 8.36
C LEU A 88 -28.81 1.75 9.10
#